data_b3fe01de4ee6f49f711694e8d44742f6
#
_entry.id   b3fe01de4ee6f49f711694e8d44742f6
#
_cell.length_a   1.000
_cell.length_b   1.000
_cell.length_c   1.000
_cell.angle_alpha   90.00
_cell.angle_beta   90.00
_cell.angle_gamma   90.00
#
_symmetry.space_group_name_H-M   'P 1'
#
loop_
_entity.id
_entity.type
_entity.pdbx_description
1 polymer ?
#
loop_
_entity_poly.entity_id
_entity_poly.type
_entity_poly.pdbx_seq_one_letter_code
_entity_poly.pdbx_strand_id
1 'polypeptide(L)'
;DLKLSSNKEKGYFSYSGAVKTEEFELGNMLANDQLGKVTFNLKVEGNHYEKQYPSIVMKGLIASIDYSDYNYENITLDGEYKQGGFNGKIALDDENGSVLLNGSINTASRVPTFNFHADIRNVRPHELHLTPKYEDTAVSIQLTADFTGGSIDEMNGEINIDSLQFTAPDRNYFLDNLNITATREDESHKQLKIASNFLNASIEGDYSYRTLPASVLNIMRRYIPALILPDKKNIESENNFHFDINIFNTDLFSTIFNIPVKVYTHSTLKGYFNDKAQRLRVEGYFPRLRYGDKFLESGMILCENPGDKFHARVRFSNRKPEGSINVSLDAQAKDDLIQTSLNWGNSSAVTYSGKLAAATHFIRTQAED
;
A
#
# COMPACT_ATOMS: atom_id res chain seq x y z
N ASP A 1 -13.78 15.26 -39.75
CA ASP A 1 -14.48 16.53 -40.01
C ASP A 1 -14.71 17.27 -38.70
N LEU A 2 -14.06 18.42 -38.54
CA LEU A 2 -14.16 19.26 -37.35
C LEU A 2 -14.92 20.54 -37.71
N LYS A 3 -16.02 20.82 -36.98
CA LYS A 3 -16.73 22.09 -37.08
C LYS A 3 -16.19 22.99 -35.99
N LEU A 4 -15.77 24.20 -36.35
CA LEU A 4 -15.27 25.23 -35.46
C LEU A 4 -16.25 26.40 -35.44
N SER A 5 -16.56 26.90 -34.25
CA SER A 5 -17.38 28.11 -34.09
C SER A 5 -16.71 29.03 -33.05
N SER A 6 -16.65 30.31 -33.35
CA SER A 6 -16.09 31.28 -32.43
C SER A 6 -16.97 32.53 -32.34
N ASN A 7 -17.09 33.09 -31.13
CA ASN A 7 -17.69 34.39 -30.90
C ASN A 7 -16.71 35.27 -30.12
N LYS A 8 -16.03 36.17 -30.83
CA LYS A 8 -15.01 37.04 -30.27
C LYS A 8 -15.56 38.00 -29.20
N GLU A 9 -16.81 38.47 -29.32
CA GLU A 9 -17.42 39.39 -28.37
C GLU A 9 -17.70 38.72 -27.01
N LYS A 10 -17.92 37.40 -27.01
CA LYS A 10 -18.17 36.59 -25.80
C LYS A 10 -16.93 35.81 -25.34
N GLY A 11 -15.80 35.92 -26.03
CA GLY A 11 -14.60 35.13 -25.75
C GLY A 11 -14.87 33.62 -25.77
N TYR A 12 -15.70 33.17 -26.73
CA TYR A 12 -16.18 31.80 -26.81
C TYR A 12 -15.61 31.10 -28.04
N PHE A 13 -15.13 29.90 -27.85
CA PHE A 13 -14.71 28.99 -28.90
C PHE A 13 -15.31 27.62 -28.67
N SER A 14 -15.90 27.01 -29.70
CA SER A 14 -16.38 25.64 -29.63
C SER A 14 -15.95 24.83 -30.84
N TYR A 15 -15.81 23.55 -30.64
CA TYR A 15 -15.51 22.60 -31.69
C TYR A 15 -16.33 21.33 -31.49
N SER A 16 -16.72 20.71 -32.61
CA SER A 16 -17.37 19.40 -32.60
C SER A 16 -17.04 18.65 -33.86
N GLY A 17 -16.90 17.34 -33.77
CA GLY A 17 -16.64 16.51 -34.92
C GLY A 17 -15.99 15.16 -34.57
N ALA A 18 -15.51 14.49 -35.62
CA ALA A 18 -14.75 13.26 -35.50
C ALA A 18 -13.26 13.50 -35.76
N VAL A 19 -12.42 12.98 -34.90
CA VAL A 19 -10.96 12.96 -35.06
C VAL A 19 -10.53 11.51 -35.17
N LYS A 20 -9.80 11.19 -36.22
CA LYS A 20 -9.24 9.87 -36.45
C LYS A 20 -7.74 10.00 -36.70
N THR A 21 -6.99 9.12 -36.09
CA THR A 21 -5.54 8.97 -36.33
C THR A 21 -5.20 7.52 -36.62
N GLU A 22 -4.09 7.31 -37.30
CA GLU A 22 -3.47 6.00 -37.52
C GLU A 22 -1.99 6.17 -37.17
N GLU A 23 -1.48 5.41 -36.22
CA GLU A 23 -0.07 5.41 -35.76
C GLU A 23 0.48 6.84 -35.47
N PHE A 24 -0.31 7.68 -34.81
CA PHE A 24 0.13 9.04 -34.49
C PHE A 24 1.13 9.03 -33.33
N GLU A 25 2.29 9.68 -33.47
CA GLU A 25 3.38 9.75 -32.50
C GLU A 25 3.00 10.66 -31.31
N LEU A 26 2.18 10.13 -30.39
CA LEU A 26 1.66 10.88 -29.25
C LEU A 26 2.77 11.27 -28.26
N GLY A 27 3.74 10.39 -28.04
CA GLY A 27 4.88 10.61 -27.16
C GLY A 27 5.69 11.82 -27.57
N ASN A 28 5.99 11.99 -28.87
CA ASN A 28 6.71 13.13 -29.42
C ASN A 28 5.93 14.44 -29.20
N MET A 29 4.61 14.41 -29.37
CA MET A 29 3.77 15.60 -29.17
C MET A 29 3.72 16.05 -27.71
N LEU A 30 3.69 15.09 -26.77
CA LEU A 30 3.57 15.36 -25.33
C LEU A 30 4.92 15.40 -24.60
N ALA A 31 6.04 15.19 -25.33
CA ALA A 31 7.39 15.07 -24.77
C ALA A 31 7.44 14.05 -23.60
N ASN A 32 6.82 12.88 -23.81
CA ASN A 32 6.76 11.78 -22.86
C ASN A 32 7.29 10.50 -23.50
N ASP A 33 8.47 10.05 -23.06
CA ASP A 33 9.18 8.90 -23.59
C ASP A 33 8.49 7.55 -23.29
N GLN A 34 7.56 7.50 -22.36
CA GLN A 34 6.78 6.31 -22.06
C GLN A 34 5.60 6.10 -23.03
N LEU A 35 5.18 7.16 -23.71
CA LEU A 35 4.12 7.10 -24.72
C LEU A 35 4.72 6.93 -26.11
N GLY A 36 4.16 6.02 -26.89
CA GLY A 36 4.51 5.82 -28.30
C GLY A 36 3.39 6.26 -29.24
N LYS A 37 3.07 5.39 -30.16
CA LYS A 37 2.04 5.59 -31.18
C LYS A 37 0.63 5.39 -30.62
N VAL A 38 -0.34 6.10 -31.23
CA VAL A 38 -1.76 5.91 -30.90
C VAL A 38 -2.59 5.86 -32.18
N THR A 39 -3.52 4.94 -32.23
CA THR A 39 -4.55 4.82 -33.29
C THR A 39 -5.92 4.98 -32.64
N PHE A 40 -6.69 5.99 -33.04
CA PHE A 40 -8.01 6.21 -32.47
C PHE A 40 -9.04 6.76 -33.46
N ASN A 41 -10.30 6.58 -33.11
CA ASN A 41 -11.45 7.21 -33.77
C ASN A 41 -12.40 7.72 -32.70
N LEU A 42 -12.34 9.02 -32.41
CA LEU A 42 -13.08 9.67 -31.37
C LEU A 42 -14.00 10.76 -31.93
N LYS A 43 -15.24 10.80 -31.46
CA LYS A 43 -16.10 11.97 -31.54
C LYS A 43 -15.71 12.90 -30.41
N VAL A 44 -15.47 14.15 -30.72
CA VAL A 44 -15.10 15.18 -29.74
C VAL A 44 -16.05 16.36 -29.85
N GLU A 45 -16.47 16.86 -28.70
CA GLU A 45 -17.21 18.10 -28.56
C GLU A 45 -16.62 18.89 -27.41
N GLY A 46 -16.28 20.13 -27.66
CA GLY A 46 -15.64 20.94 -26.63
C GLY A 46 -15.98 22.41 -26.78
N ASN A 47 -15.84 23.08 -25.65
CA ASN A 47 -15.97 24.52 -25.58
C ASN A 47 -14.89 25.12 -24.68
N HIS A 48 -14.51 26.33 -24.99
CA HIS A 48 -13.55 27.12 -24.23
C HIS A 48 -14.06 28.56 -24.13
N TYR A 49 -14.10 29.07 -22.93
CA TYR A 49 -14.37 30.47 -22.63
C TYR A 49 -13.07 31.11 -22.12
N GLU A 50 -12.79 32.34 -22.53
CA GLU A 50 -11.53 33.07 -22.28
C GLU A 50 -11.04 33.09 -20.82
N LYS A 51 -11.93 32.83 -19.85
CA LYS A 51 -11.63 32.80 -18.42
C LYS A 51 -12.04 31.50 -17.73
N GLN A 52 -12.33 30.46 -18.49
CA GLN A 52 -12.75 29.16 -17.96
C GLN A 52 -11.85 28.05 -18.52
N TYR A 53 -11.70 26.98 -17.76
CA TYR A 53 -11.03 25.79 -18.25
C TYR A 53 -11.81 25.17 -19.41
N PRO A 54 -11.13 24.63 -20.44
CA PRO A 54 -11.82 23.92 -21.51
C PRO A 54 -12.57 22.70 -20.98
N SER A 55 -13.73 22.44 -21.55
CA SER A 55 -14.46 21.20 -21.39
C SER A 55 -14.45 20.44 -22.70
N ILE A 56 -14.13 19.15 -22.65
CA ILE A 56 -14.02 18.27 -23.80
C ILE A 56 -14.78 16.99 -23.51
N VAL A 57 -15.88 16.77 -24.24
CA VAL A 57 -16.56 15.49 -24.26
C VAL A 57 -15.93 14.61 -25.34
N MET A 58 -15.60 13.40 -24.99
CA MET A 58 -14.95 12.43 -25.88
C MET A 58 -15.70 11.12 -25.86
N LYS A 59 -15.95 10.56 -27.04
CA LYS A 59 -16.59 9.25 -27.18
C LYS A 59 -16.06 8.50 -28.37
N GLY A 60 -15.61 7.29 -28.16
CA GLY A 60 -15.17 6.42 -29.25
C GLY A 60 -14.19 5.36 -28.83
N LEU A 61 -13.39 4.92 -29.80
CA LEU A 61 -12.44 3.82 -29.68
C LEU A 61 -11.00 4.32 -29.87
N ILE A 62 -10.13 3.99 -28.94
CA ILE A 62 -8.69 3.97 -29.12
C ILE A 62 -8.36 2.52 -29.47
N ALA A 63 -8.07 2.27 -30.76
CA ALA A 63 -7.81 0.93 -31.24
C ALA A 63 -6.50 0.38 -30.67
N SER A 64 -5.47 1.24 -30.56
CA SER A 64 -4.22 0.89 -29.90
C SER A 64 -3.50 2.13 -29.35
N ILE A 65 -2.73 1.93 -28.28
CA ILE A 65 -1.82 2.91 -27.72
C ILE A 65 -0.59 2.22 -27.14
N ASP A 66 0.59 2.67 -27.58
CA ASP A 66 1.85 2.21 -27.00
C ASP A 66 2.13 2.97 -25.71
N TYR A 67 2.34 2.23 -24.60
CA TYR A 67 2.74 2.78 -23.32
C TYR A 67 3.70 1.82 -22.58
N SER A 68 4.87 2.32 -22.18
CA SER A 68 5.89 1.55 -21.45
C SER A 68 6.24 0.21 -22.13
N ASP A 69 6.51 0.25 -23.44
CA ASP A 69 6.88 -0.90 -24.28
C ASP A 69 5.79 -1.98 -24.43
N TYR A 70 4.53 -1.65 -24.12
CA TYR A 70 3.37 -2.50 -24.35
C TYR A 70 2.35 -1.78 -25.25
N ASN A 71 1.74 -2.52 -26.19
CA ASN A 71 0.69 -2.02 -27.05
C ASN A 71 -0.68 -2.40 -26.47
N TYR A 72 -1.33 -1.47 -25.77
CA TYR A 72 -2.69 -1.64 -25.25
C TYR A 72 -3.72 -1.51 -26.37
N GLU A 73 -4.66 -2.44 -26.45
CA GLU A 73 -5.66 -2.48 -27.50
C GLU A 73 -7.09 -2.33 -26.97
N ASN A 74 -8.02 -1.93 -27.88
CA ASN A 74 -9.46 -1.91 -27.64
C ASN A 74 -9.91 -1.08 -26.43
N ILE A 75 -9.42 0.16 -26.31
CA ILE A 75 -9.84 1.07 -25.26
C ILE A 75 -11.04 1.88 -25.73
N THR A 76 -12.18 1.72 -25.07
CA THR A 76 -13.35 2.58 -25.29
C THR A 76 -13.39 3.72 -24.26
N LEU A 77 -13.73 4.91 -24.74
CA LEU A 77 -13.82 6.13 -23.93
C LEU A 77 -15.21 6.78 -24.17
N ASP A 78 -15.89 7.12 -23.09
CA ASP A 78 -17.17 7.87 -23.11
C ASP A 78 -17.21 8.77 -21.87
N GLY A 79 -16.86 10.03 -22.00
CA GLY A 79 -16.82 10.93 -20.86
C GLY A 79 -16.41 12.35 -21.17
N GLU A 80 -16.41 13.16 -20.14
CA GLU A 80 -16.02 14.57 -20.17
C GLU A 80 -14.71 14.78 -19.41
N TYR A 81 -13.79 15.49 -20.03
CA TYR A 81 -12.61 16.05 -19.39
C TYR A 81 -12.81 17.53 -19.14
N LYS A 82 -12.72 17.97 -17.89
CA LYS A 82 -12.90 19.36 -17.50
C LYS A 82 -12.09 19.70 -16.26
N GLN A 83 -11.42 20.84 -16.25
CA GLN A 83 -10.66 21.35 -15.09
C GLN A 83 -9.63 20.33 -14.54
N GLY A 84 -8.99 19.55 -15.42
CA GLY A 84 -8.03 18.54 -15.01
C GLY A 84 -8.66 17.26 -14.42
N GLY A 85 -9.99 17.14 -14.45
CA GLY A 85 -10.73 15.96 -14.06
C GLY A 85 -11.39 15.27 -15.25
N PHE A 86 -11.52 13.96 -15.15
CA PHE A 86 -12.29 13.13 -16.05
C PHE A 86 -13.53 12.59 -15.32
N ASN A 87 -14.66 12.63 -16.01
CA ASN A 87 -15.90 12.01 -15.54
C ASN A 87 -16.51 11.20 -16.68
N GLY A 88 -16.69 9.92 -16.49
CA GLY A 88 -17.23 9.05 -17.52
C GLY A 88 -16.79 7.59 -17.36
N LYS A 89 -16.78 6.89 -18.50
CA LYS A 89 -16.48 5.47 -18.60
C LYS A 89 -15.23 5.25 -19.45
N ILE A 90 -14.32 4.46 -18.95
CA ILE A 90 -13.16 3.92 -19.68
C ILE A 90 -13.23 2.40 -19.61
N ALA A 91 -13.14 1.74 -20.74
CA ALA A 91 -13.05 0.28 -20.75
C ALA A 91 -11.88 -0.16 -21.66
N LEU A 92 -11.04 -1.02 -21.14
CA LEU A 92 -9.98 -1.74 -21.84
C LEU A 92 -10.44 -3.18 -22.02
N ASP A 93 -10.30 -3.72 -23.22
CA ASP A 93 -10.55 -5.14 -23.53
C ASP A 93 -9.34 -5.69 -24.31
N ASP A 94 -8.30 -6.01 -23.55
CA ASP A 94 -7.00 -6.46 -24.05
C ASP A 94 -6.86 -7.97 -23.84
N GLU A 95 -5.99 -8.63 -24.62
CA GLU A 95 -5.73 -10.07 -24.47
C GLU A 95 -5.19 -10.46 -23.09
N ASN A 96 -4.50 -9.53 -22.42
CA ASN A 96 -3.92 -9.72 -21.08
C ASN A 96 -4.79 -9.17 -19.94
N GLY A 97 -6.07 -8.90 -20.22
CA GLY A 97 -7.07 -8.56 -19.22
C GLY A 97 -8.02 -7.45 -19.62
N SER A 98 -9.11 -7.33 -18.87
CA SER A 98 -10.07 -6.26 -19.08
C SER A 98 -10.23 -5.37 -17.87
N VAL A 99 -10.47 -4.09 -18.11
CA VAL A 99 -10.69 -3.07 -17.08
C VAL A 99 -11.89 -2.23 -17.48
N LEU A 100 -12.85 -2.09 -16.59
CA LEU A 100 -13.94 -1.15 -16.70
C LEU A 100 -13.85 -0.17 -15.53
N LEU A 101 -13.68 1.11 -15.83
CA LEU A 101 -13.72 2.19 -14.86
C LEU A 101 -14.91 3.10 -15.20
N ASN A 102 -15.75 3.42 -14.22
CA ASN A 102 -16.89 4.31 -14.36
C ASN A 102 -16.97 5.26 -13.17
N GLY A 103 -16.95 6.55 -13.41
CA GLY A 103 -16.98 7.57 -12.36
C GLY A 103 -16.15 8.79 -12.67
N SER A 104 -15.67 9.46 -11.64
CA SER A 104 -14.90 10.70 -11.76
C SER A 104 -13.57 10.65 -11.03
N ILE A 105 -12.54 11.20 -11.68
CA ILE A 105 -11.20 11.38 -11.13
C ILE A 105 -10.76 12.81 -11.45
N ASN A 106 -10.33 13.57 -10.45
CA ASN A 106 -9.77 14.90 -10.64
C ASN A 106 -8.47 15.05 -9.85
N THR A 107 -7.36 15.06 -10.54
CA THR A 107 -6.01 15.17 -9.95
C THR A 107 -5.42 16.57 -10.04
N ALA A 108 -6.03 17.49 -10.78
CA ALA A 108 -5.57 18.86 -10.92
C ALA A 108 -6.20 19.85 -9.91
N SER A 109 -7.18 19.42 -9.13
CA SER A 109 -7.74 20.20 -8.04
C SER A 109 -6.72 20.31 -6.89
N ARG A 110 -6.81 21.37 -6.08
CA ARG A 110 -5.95 21.54 -4.89
C ARG A 110 -5.96 20.31 -3.98
N VAL A 111 -7.11 19.68 -3.86
CA VAL A 111 -7.28 18.37 -3.19
C VAL A 111 -7.82 17.42 -4.25
N PRO A 112 -7.05 16.43 -4.69
CA PRO A 112 -7.51 15.40 -5.64
C PRO A 112 -8.77 14.69 -5.13
N THR A 113 -9.66 14.35 -6.06
CA THR A 113 -10.93 13.65 -5.75
C THR A 113 -11.08 12.42 -6.63
N PHE A 114 -11.57 11.34 -6.03
CA PHE A 114 -11.75 10.04 -6.67
C PHE A 114 -13.11 9.50 -6.28
N ASN A 115 -14.00 9.34 -7.25
CA ASN A 115 -15.32 8.72 -7.05
C ASN A 115 -15.60 7.84 -8.26
N PHE A 116 -15.28 6.55 -8.14
CA PHE A 116 -15.42 5.62 -9.25
C PHE A 116 -15.69 4.18 -8.79
N HIS A 117 -16.27 3.42 -9.69
CA HIS A 117 -16.35 1.97 -9.63
C HIS A 117 -15.39 1.37 -10.67
N ALA A 118 -14.64 0.35 -10.27
CA ALA A 118 -13.77 -0.40 -11.18
C ALA A 118 -14.09 -1.90 -11.14
N ASP A 119 -14.18 -2.49 -12.33
CA ASP A 119 -14.31 -3.94 -12.56
C ASP A 119 -13.09 -4.36 -13.40
N ILE A 120 -12.16 -5.05 -12.77
CA ILE A 120 -10.89 -5.52 -13.32
C ILE A 120 -10.97 -7.03 -13.41
N ARG A 121 -10.70 -7.61 -14.59
CA ARG A 121 -10.82 -9.05 -14.82
C ARG A 121 -9.60 -9.62 -15.50
N ASN A 122 -9.03 -10.65 -14.90
CA ASN A 122 -7.91 -11.43 -15.42
C ASN A 122 -6.74 -10.58 -15.92
N VAL A 123 -6.52 -9.40 -15.31
CA VAL A 123 -5.38 -8.55 -15.63
C VAL A 123 -4.10 -9.28 -15.25
N ARG A 124 -3.18 -9.41 -16.19
CA ARG A 124 -1.84 -10.01 -16.05
C ARG A 124 -0.81 -8.88 -15.92
N PRO A 125 -0.41 -8.48 -14.72
CA PRO A 125 0.40 -7.27 -14.55
C PRO A 125 1.79 -7.36 -15.19
N HIS A 126 2.38 -8.55 -15.23
CA HIS A 126 3.68 -8.77 -15.87
C HIS A 126 3.56 -8.63 -17.40
N GLU A 127 2.57 -9.28 -18.00
CA GLU A 127 2.35 -9.26 -19.44
C GLU A 127 1.97 -7.87 -19.96
N LEU A 128 1.24 -7.10 -19.16
CA LEU A 128 0.91 -5.69 -19.45
C LEU A 128 2.04 -4.70 -19.16
N HIS A 129 3.24 -5.17 -18.82
CA HIS A 129 4.40 -4.35 -18.45
C HIS A 129 4.15 -3.38 -17.27
N LEU A 130 3.16 -3.67 -16.41
CA LEU A 130 2.87 -2.85 -15.23
C LEU A 130 3.88 -3.10 -14.10
N THR A 131 4.51 -4.28 -14.08
CA THR A 131 5.53 -4.65 -13.10
C THR A 131 6.39 -5.80 -13.63
N PRO A 132 7.70 -5.83 -13.31
CA PRO A 132 8.57 -6.98 -13.65
C PRO A 132 8.36 -8.20 -12.73
N LYS A 133 7.44 -8.10 -11.75
CA LYS A 133 7.09 -9.18 -10.83
C LYS A 133 5.81 -9.87 -11.27
N TYR A 134 5.48 -10.98 -10.60
CA TYR A 134 4.21 -11.69 -10.76
C TYR A 134 4.03 -12.33 -12.14
N GLU A 135 5.09 -12.97 -12.66
CA GLU A 135 5.01 -13.84 -13.85
C GLU A 135 3.92 -14.90 -13.63
N ASP A 136 3.23 -15.27 -14.69
CA ASP A 136 2.14 -16.24 -14.69
C ASP A 136 1.04 -15.99 -13.65
N THR A 137 0.83 -14.72 -13.28
CA THR A 137 -0.24 -14.34 -12.35
C THR A 137 -1.32 -13.52 -13.02
N ALA A 138 -2.54 -13.61 -12.50
CA ALA A 138 -3.65 -12.76 -12.91
C ALA A 138 -4.40 -12.19 -11.70
N VAL A 139 -4.95 -11.00 -11.86
CA VAL A 139 -5.68 -10.29 -10.82
C VAL A 139 -7.07 -9.91 -11.34
N SER A 140 -8.10 -10.20 -10.56
CA SER A 140 -9.45 -9.70 -10.77
C SER A 140 -9.90 -8.96 -9.52
N ILE A 141 -10.45 -7.75 -9.68
CA ILE A 141 -10.89 -6.91 -8.56
C ILE A 141 -12.18 -6.19 -8.95
N GLN A 142 -13.15 -6.20 -8.04
CA GLN A 142 -14.29 -5.29 -8.10
C GLN A 142 -14.20 -4.34 -6.91
N LEU A 143 -14.17 -3.04 -7.18
CA LEU A 143 -14.03 -2.04 -6.14
C LEU A 143 -14.85 -0.78 -6.42
N THR A 144 -15.23 -0.11 -5.33
CA THR A 144 -15.75 1.25 -5.33
C THR A 144 -14.85 2.13 -4.50
N ALA A 145 -14.50 3.29 -5.01
CA ALA A 145 -13.68 4.29 -4.34
C ALA A 145 -14.42 5.61 -4.26
N ASP A 146 -14.48 6.19 -3.06
CA ASP A 146 -15.00 7.53 -2.81
C ASP A 146 -14.11 8.21 -1.77
N PHE A 147 -13.09 8.91 -2.25
CA PHE A 147 -12.14 9.57 -1.35
C PHE A 147 -11.54 10.83 -1.97
N THR A 148 -10.96 11.64 -1.12
CA THR A 148 -10.15 12.82 -1.46
C THR A 148 -8.73 12.66 -0.92
N GLY A 149 -7.77 13.37 -1.50
CA GLY A 149 -6.36 13.38 -1.09
C GLY A 149 -5.41 12.92 -2.19
N GLY A 150 -4.23 13.53 -2.24
CA GLY A 150 -3.19 13.25 -3.25
C GLY A 150 -2.17 12.19 -2.82
N SER A 151 -2.29 11.68 -1.61
CA SER A 151 -1.41 10.65 -1.04
C SER A 151 -2.14 9.85 0.02
N ILE A 152 -1.56 8.71 0.41
CA ILE A 152 -2.10 7.89 1.51
C ILE A 152 -2.16 8.66 2.84
N ASP A 153 -1.26 9.60 3.06
CA ASP A 153 -1.27 10.46 4.25
C ASP A 153 -2.39 11.51 4.24
N GLU A 154 -2.94 11.83 3.06
CA GLU A 154 -3.98 12.83 2.87
C GLU A 154 -5.34 12.23 2.57
N MET A 155 -5.42 10.92 2.42
CA MET A 155 -6.65 10.21 2.11
C MET A 155 -7.74 10.51 3.14
N ASN A 156 -8.94 10.88 2.65
CA ASN A 156 -10.14 11.06 3.44
C ASN A 156 -11.33 10.53 2.64
N GLY A 157 -11.98 9.48 3.13
CA GLY A 157 -13.05 8.76 2.44
C GLY A 157 -12.90 7.24 2.57
N GLU A 158 -13.42 6.51 1.59
CA GLU A 158 -13.47 5.05 1.65
C GLU A 158 -13.12 4.37 0.33
N ILE A 159 -12.59 3.15 0.45
CA ILE A 159 -12.41 2.21 -0.64
C ILE A 159 -13.04 0.88 -0.22
N ASN A 160 -13.99 0.39 -1.01
CA ASN A 160 -14.65 -0.88 -0.82
C ASN A 160 -14.21 -1.83 -1.92
N ILE A 161 -13.59 -2.95 -1.56
CA ILE A 161 -13.27 -4.04 -2.49
C ILE A 161 -14.28 -5.16 -2.22
N ASP A 162 -15.23 -5.32 -3.12
CA ASP A 162 -16.29 -6.33 -3.00
C ASP A 162 -15.73 -7.73 -3.22
N SER A 163 -14.81 -7.86 -4.17
CA SER A 163 -14.10 -9.11 -4.45
C SER A 163 -12.71 -8.87 -4.99
N LEU A 164 -11.76 -9.69 -4.58
CA LEU A 164 -10.43 -9.79 -5.15
C LEU A 164 -10.07 -11.26 -5.36
N GLN A 165 -9.66 -11.59 -6.58
CA GLN A 165 -9.07 -12.87 -6.91
C GLN A 165 -7.63 -12.64 -7.38
N PHE A 166 -6.69 -13.33 -6.77
CA PHE A 166 -5.31 -13.38 -7.19
C PHE A 166 -4.98 -14.81 -7.60
N THR A 167 -4.74 -15.01 -8.89
CA THR A 167 -4.39 -16.30 -9.48
C THR A 167 -2.88 -16.39 -9.57
N ALA A 168 -2.28 -17.31 -8.79
CA ALA A 168 -0.87 -17.64 -8.86
C ALA A 168 -0.66 -19.01 -9.53
N PRO A 169 0.56 -19.36 -9.95
CA PRO A 169 0.82 -20.63 -10.64
C PRO A 169 0.43 -21.89 -9.85
N ASP A 170 0.49 -21.83 -8.52
CA ASP A 170 0.21 -22.97 -7.63
C ASP A 170 -1.23 -23.00 -7.12
N ARG A 171 -1.91 -21.86 -7.02
CA ARG A 171 -3.30 -21.78 -6.55
C ARG A 171 -3.95 -20.40 -6.71
N ASN A 172 -5.26 -20.37 -6.52
CA ASN A 172 -6.04 -19.14 -6.46
C ASN A 172 -6.27 -18.71 -5.02
N TYR A 173 -6.19 -17.41 -4.81
CA TYR A 173 -6.52 -16.73 -3.56
C TYR A 173 -7.75 -15.85 -3.77
N PHE A 174 -8.63 -15.82 -2.79
CA PHE A 174 -9.84 -15.02 -2.83
C PHE A 174 -9.94 -14.18 -1.57
N LEU A 175 -10.39 -12.97 -1.77
CA LEU A 175 -10.73 -12.02 -0.73
C LEU A 175 -12.10 -11.43 -1.03
N ASP A 176 -12.98 -11.46 -0.06
CA ASP A 176 -14.28 -10.83 -0.13
C ASP A 176 -14.38 -9.73 0.93
N ASN A 177 -15.03 -8.62 0.57
CA ASN A 177 -15.39 -7.57 1.51
C ASN A 177 -14.19 -6.95 2.27
N LEU A 178 -13.32 -6.24 1.57
CA LEU A 178 -12.33 -5.38 2.20
C LEU A 178 -12.81 -3.93 2.16
N ASN A 179 -13.10 -3.37 3.32
CA ASN A 179 -13.38 -1.95 3.50
C ASN A 179 -12.17 -1.24 4.09
N ILE A 180 -11.77 -0.13 3.48
CA ILE A 180 -10.74 0.78 3.98
C ILE A 180 -11.39 2.15 4.13
N THR A 181 -11.44 2.65 5.36
CA THR A 181 -11.96 3.98 5.68
C THR A 181 -10.86 4.82 6.29
N ALA A 182 -10.58 5.97 5.69
CA ALA A 182 -9.68 6.97 6.25
C ALA A 182 -10.47 8.23 6.57
N THR A 183 -10.35 8.73 7.79
CA THR A 183 -10.96 9.99 8.22
C THR A 183 -9.90 10.93 8.75
N ARG A 184 -10.06 12.22 8.48
CA ARG A 184 -9.19 13.29 8.98
C ARG A 184 -10.04 14.30 9.72
N GLU A 185 -9.73 14.54 10.99
CA GLU A 185 -10.35 15.61 11.78
C GLU A 185 -9.67 16.95 11.49
N ASP A 186 -8.34 16.93 11.30
CA ASP A 186 -7.51 18.07 10.93
C ASP A 186 -6.30 17.65 10.07
N GLU A 187 -5.25 18.49 9.96
CA GLU A 187 -4.07 18.19 9.14
C GLU A 187 -3.24 17.02 9.69
N SER A 188 -3.22 16.81 10.99
CA SER A 188 -2.40 15.81 11.69
C SER A 188 -3.21 14.64 12.21
N HIS A 189 -4.37 14.90 12.82
CA HIS A 189 -5.20 13.89 13.47
C HIS A 189 -6.06 13.12 12.47
N LYS A 190 -5.85 11.83 12.42
CA LYS A 190 -6.53 10.96 11.45
C LYS A 190 -6.75 9.56 12.00
N GLN A 191 -7.71 8.89 11.42
CA GLN A 191 -8.02 7.50 11.70
C GLN A 191 -8.03 6.70 10.39
N LEU A 192 -7.36 5.56 10.38
CA LEU A 192 -7.48 4.53 9.35
C LEU A 192 -8.16 3.31 9.96
N LYS A 193 -9.21 2.83 9.32
CA LYS A 193 -9.84 1.55 9.63
C LYS A 193 -9.77 0.63 8.44
N ILE A 194 -9.44 -0.63 8.68
CA ILE A 194 -9.51 -1.71 7.70
C ILE A 194 -10.39 -2.78 8.29
N ALA A 195 -11.40 -3.20 7.56
CA ALA A 195 -12.31 -4.28 7.95
C ALA A 195 -12.41 -5.32 6.83
N SER A 196 -12.13 -6.57 7.16
CA SER A 196 -12.22 -7.68 6.21
C SER A 196 -12.32 -9.02 6.94
N ASN A 197 -12.53 -10.09 6.18
CA ASN A 197 -12.53 -11.44 6.72
C ASN A 197 -11.13 -11.97 7.12
N PHE A 198 -10.05 -11.29 6.72
CA PHE A 198 -8.68 -11.70 7.02
C PHE A 198 -7.96 -10.78 8.02
N LEU A 199 -8.37 -9.50 8.12
CA LEU A 199 -7.74 -8.47 8.95
C LEU A 199 -8.76 -7.41 9.35
N ASN A 200 -8.80 -7.07 10.65
CA ASN A 200 -9.40 -5.83 11.12
C ASN A 200 -8.30 -4.99 11.77
N ALA A 201 -8.16 -3.74 11.35
CA ALA A 201 -7.16 -2.84 11.88
C ALA A 201 -7.74 -1.44 12.12
N SER A 202 -7.26 -0.80 13.17
CA SER A 202 -7.50 0.62 13.44
C SER A 202 -6.20 1.27 13.84
N ILE A 203 -5.92 2.43 13.25
CA ILE A 203 -4.82 3.32 13.63
C ILE A 203 -5.43 4.69 13.82
N GLU A 204 -5.19 5.34 14.95
CA GLU A 204 -5.78 6.63 15.28
C GLU A 204 -4.78 7.52 16.02
N GLY A 205 -4.72 8.79 15.65
CA GLY A 205 -3.85 9.80 16.22
C GLY A 205 -3.19 10.68 15.18
N ASP A 206 -2.11 11.33 15.58
CA ASP A 206 -1.29 12.18 14.73
C ASP A 206 -0.15 11.36 14.15
N TYR A 207 -0.15 11.11 12.85
CA TYR A 207 0.89 10.32 12.21
C TYR A 207 1.03 10.58 10.71
N SER A 208 2.21 10.27 10.18
CA SER A 208 2.47 10.24 8.75
C SER A 208 3.19 8.95 8.38
N TYR A 209 2.65 8.21 7.43
CA TYR A 209 3.27 6.97 6.92
C TYR A 209 4.68 7.21 6.39
N ARG A 210 4.93 8.39 5.83
CA ARG A 210 6.25 8.77 5.30
C ARG A 210 7.31 8.92 6.39
N THR A 211 6.94 9.38 7.58
CA THR A 211 7.88 9.65 8.68
C THR A 211 7.98 8.51 9.68
N LEU A 212 7.01 7.58 9.71
CA LEU A 212 6.99 6.45 10.66
C LEU A 212 8.31 5.66 10.73
N PRO A 213 8.96 5.25 9.61
CA PRO A 213 10.21 4.50 9.68
C PRO A 213 11.32 5.30 10.36
N ALA A 214 11.44 6.59 10.05
CA ALA A 214 12.42 7.47 10.69
C ALA A 214 12.15 7.64 12.19
N SER A 215 10.90 7.79 12.59
CA SER A 215 10.48 7.90 13.99
C SER A 215 10.87 6.67 14.81
N VAL A 216 10.61 5.48 14.30
CA VAL A 216 11.01 4.23 14.98
C VAL A 216 12.52 4.17 15.15
N LEU A 217 13.28 4.47 14.09
CA LEU A 217 14.74 4.52 14.15
C LEU A 217 15.25 5.59 15.14
N ASN A 218 14.59 6.73 15.25
CA ASN A 218 14.95 7.79 16.20
C ASN A 218 14.78 7.34 17.65
N ILE A 219 13.70 6.62 17.97
CA ILE A 219 13.55 6.03 19.31
C ILE A 219 14.64 5.00 19.59
N MET A 220 14.91 4.10 18.62
CA MET A 220 15.95 3.06 18.79
C MET A 220 17.35 3.64 18.95
N ARG A 221 17.65 4.72 18.22
CA ARG A 221 18.95 5.43 18.33
C ARG A 221 19.26 5.89 19.75
N ARG A 222 18.26 6.21 20.55
CA ARG A 222 18.46 6.59 21.95
C ARG A 222 19.18 5.49 22.76
N TYR A 223 19.00 4.23 22.38
CA TYR A 223 19.50 3.08 23.12
C TYR A 223 20.77 2.48 22.49
N ILE A 224 20.90 2.61 21.18
CA ILE A 224 22.01 2.06 20.39
C ILE A 224 22.51 3.07 19.34
N PRO A 225 22.97 4.26 19.78
CA PRO A 225 23.42 5.32 18.87
C PRO A 225 24.61 4.96 17.98
N ALA A 226 25.48 4.03 18.41
CA ALA A 226 26.60 3.57 17.62
C ALA A 226 26.16 2.71 16.42
N LEU A 227 25.04 1.97 16.56
CA LEU A 227 24.51 1.11 15.49
C LEU A 227 23.58 1.88 14.54
N ILE A 228 22.76 2.79 15.06
CA ILE A 228 21.76 3.52 14.26
C ILE A 228 22.25 4.94 14.03
N LEU A 229 22.82 5.16 12.85
CA LEU A 229 23.31 6.49 12.46
C LEU A 229 22.16 7.51 12.27
N PRO A 230 22.43 8.81 12.53
CA PRO A 230 21.48 9.85 12.19
C PRO A 230 21.24 9.87 10.68
N ASP A 231 19.96 10.00 10.30
CA ASP A 231 19.63 10.24 8.90
C ASP A 231 20.18 11.60 8.49
N LYS A 232 20.81 11.66 7.30
CA LYS A 232 21.38 12.90 6.75
C LYS A 232 20.31 13.98 6.50
N LYS A 233 19.04 13.60 6.42
CA LYS A 233 17.92 14.51 6.13
C LYS A 233 17.20 15.05 7.37
N ASN A 234 17.57 14.66 8.58
CA ASN A 234 16.97 15.11 9.84
C ASN A 234 15.44 15.29 9.73
N ILE A 235 14.74 14.19 9.41
CA ILE A 235 13.29 14.24 9.22
C ILE A 235 12.66 14.47 10.59
N GLU A 236 12.13 15.69 10.80
CA GLU A 236 11.29 15.98 11.95
C GLU A 236 10.00 15.18 11.84
N SER A 237 9.63 14.52 12.93
CA SER A 237 8.43 13.71 13.01
C SER A 237 7.75 13.92 14.35
N GLU A 238 6.43 14.02 14.34
CA GLU A 238 5.61 14.21 15.53
C GLU A 238 4.53 13.11 15.62
N ASN A 239 4.92 11.87 15.31
CA ASN A 239 3.98 10.76 15.34
C ASN A 239 3.53 10.45 16.78
N ASN A 240 2.22 10.45 17.01
CA ASN A 240 1.58 10.12 18.27
C ASN A 240 0.26 9.40 17.98
N PHE A 241 0.26 8.09 18.00
CA PHE A 241 -0.90 7.29 17.65
C PHE A 241 -0.97 5.99 18.44
N HIS A 242 -2.15 5.39 18.42
CA HIS A 242 -2.37 4.03 18.88
C HIS A 242 -2.90 3.16 17.73
N PHE A 243 -2.71 1.86 17.86
CA PHE A 243 -3.20 0.90 16.87
C PHE A 243 -3.68 -0.38 17.54
N ASP A 244 -4.69 -0.98 16.91
CA ASP A 244 -5.22 -2.31 17.23
C ASP A 244 -5.43 -3.07 15.92
N ILE A 245 -4.81 -4.24 15.81
CA ILE A 245 -4.81 -5.07 14.62
C ILE A 245 -5.20 -6.49 15.01
N ASN A 246 -6.29 -6.97 14.45
CA ASN A 246 -6.79 -8.32 14.60
C ASN A 246 -6.60 -9.07 13.28
N ILE A 247 -5.74 -10.09 13.28
CA ILE A 247 -5.34 -10.84 12.11
C ILE A 247 -6.00 -12.22 12.17
N PHE A 248 -6.71 -12.60 11.12
CA PHE A 248 -7.39 -13.91 11.04
C PHE A 248 -6.69 -14.86 10.09
N ASN A 249 -6.19 -14.33 8.96
CA ASN A 249 -5.47 -15.09 7.95
C ASN A 249 -4.55 -14.15 7.14
N THR A 250 -3.30 -14.53 6.93
CA THR A 250 -2.36 -13.74 6.10
C THR A 250 -1.92 -14.46 4.83
N ASP A 251 -2.52 -15.58 4.45
CA ASP A 251 -2.02 -16.44 3.38
C ASP A 251 -1.88 -15.70 2.04
N LEU A 252 -2.92 -14.96 1.63
CA LEU A 252 -2.90 -14.12 0.44
C LEU A 252 -1.76 -13.07 0.50
N PHE A 253 -1.70 -12.30 1.59
CA PHE A 253 -0.72 -11.21 1.73
C PHE A 253 0.71 -11.73 1.83
N SER A 254 0.89 -12.81 2.57
CA SER A 254 2.20 -13.45 2.70
C SER A 254 2.71 -13.94 1.34
N THR A 255 1.82 -14.37 0.46
CA THR A 255 2.18 -14.78 -0.90
C THR A 255 2.46 -13.57 -1.81
N ILE A 256 1.56 -12.59 -1.85
CA ILE A 256 1.75 -11.39 -2.68
C ILE A 256 3.04 -10.65 -2.31
N PHE A 257 3.30 -10.46 -1.00
CA PHE A 257 4.46 -9.71 -0.54
C PHE A 257 5.70 -10.56 -0.25
N ASN A 258 5.64 -11.87 -0.54
CA ASN A 258 6.70 -12.83 -0.28
C ASN A 258 7.20 -12.79 1.19
N ILE A 259 6.25 -12.75 2.14
CA ILE A 259 6.53 -12.73 3.57
C ILE A 259 6.57 -14.17 4.08
N PRO A 260 7.67 -14.63 4.71
CA PRO A 260 7.82 -16.02 5.14
C PRO A 260 6.98 -16.38 6.38
N VAL A 261 6.18 -15.44 6.89
CA VAL A 261 5.30 -15.65 8.06
C VAL A 261 3.85 -15.72 7.61
N LYS A 262 3.15 -16.78 8.01
CA LYS A 262 1.72 -16.98 7.76
C LYS A 262 0.97 -17.17 9.07
N VAL A 263 -0.12 -16.45 9.23
CA VAL A 263 -1.03 -16.52 10.36
C VAL A 263 -2.33 -17.19 9.89
N TYR A 264 -2.81 -18.19 10.64
CA TYR A 264 -4.03 -18.94 10.31
C TYR A 264 -5.06 -18.93 11.44
N THR A 265 -4.76 -18.28 12.54
CA THR A 265 -5.63 -18.19 13.72
C THR A 265 -5.74 -16.76 14.18
N HIS A 266 -6.85 -16.41 14.80
CA HIS A 266 -7.03 -15.07 15.33
C HIS A 266 -5.85 -14.66 16.20
N SER A 267 -5.12 -13.68 15.72
CA SER A 267 -3.92 -13.09 16.33
C SER A 267 -4.14 -11.60 16.51
N THR A 268 -3.52 -11.04 17.52
CA THR A 268 -3.66 -9.62 17.84
C THR A 268 -2.32 -8.94 17.90
N LEU A 269 -2.28 -7.71 17.40
CA LEU A 269 -1.14 -6.80 17.55
C LEU A 269 -1.67 -5.42 17.90
N LYS A 270 -1.28 -4.88 19.04
CA LYS A 270 -1.73 -3.58 19.51
C LYS A 270 -0.59 -2.79 20.14
N GLY A 271 -0.75 -1.50 20.18
CA GLY A 271 0.25 -0.66 20.79
C GLY A 271 0.01 0.82 20.61
N TYR A 272 1.01 1.55 21.04
CA TYR A 272 1.07 2.98 20.84
C TYR A 272 2.49 3.42 20.51
N PHE A 273 2.57 4.57 19.89
CA PHE A 273 3.78 5.24 19.54
C PHE A 273 3.64 6.74 19.88
N ASN A 274 4.62 7.32 20.54
CA ASN A 274 4.65 8.76 20.84
C ASN A 274 6.08 9.28 20.67
N ASP A 275 6.31 9.98 19.58
CA ASP A 275 7.62 10.49 19.18
C ASP A 275 8.12 11.55 20.17
N LYS A 276 7.25 12.49 20.52
CA LYS A 276 7.59 13.59 21.45
C LYS A 276 7.95 13.08 22.85
N ALA A 277 7.21 12.11 23.36
CA ALA A 277 7.49 11.47 24.64
C ALA A 277 8.60 10.42 24.53
N GLN A 278 9.08 10.10 23.32
CA GLN A 278 10.03 9.01 23.05
C GLN A 278 9.54 7.68 23.65
N ARG A 279 8.29 7.34 23.43
CA ARG A 279 7.63 6.16 23.97
C ARG A 279 7.02 5.30 22.88
N LEU A 280 7.24 4.01 23.02
CA LEU A 280 6.54 3.01 22.21
C LEU A 280 6.19 1.79 23.07
N ARG A 281 5.11 1.13 22.69
CA ARG A 281 4.75 -0.19 23.17
C ARG A 281 4.05 -0.96 22.06
N VAL A 282 4.49 -2.18 21.82
CA VAL A 282 3.89 -3.11 20.87
C VAL A 282 3.70 -4.43 21.58
N GLU A 283 2.47 -4.91 21.64
CA GLU A 283 2.10 -6.22 22.17
C GLU A 283 1.48 -7.06 21.06
N GLY A 284 1.95 -8.29 20.90
CA GLY A 284 1.40 -9.24 19.95
C GLY A 284 1.13 -10.59 20.58
N TYR A 285 0.01 -11.19 20.20
CA TYR A 285 -0.35 -12.56 20.54
C TYR A 285 -0.72 -13.35 19.30
N PHE A 286 -0.01 -14.44 19.07
CA PHE A 286 -0.13 -15.30 17.90
C PHE A 286 -0.32 -16.75 18.36
N PRO A 287 -1.56 -17.23 18.51
CA PRO A 287 -1.82 -18.60 18.99
C PRO A 287 -1.13 -19.64 18.14
N ARG A 288 -1.09 -19.41 16.80
CA ARG A 288 -0.40 -20.28 15.87
C ARG A 288 0.01 -19.49 14.63
N LEU A 289 1.29 -19.53 14.31
CA LEU A 289 1.83 -19.00 13.06
C LEU A 289 2.75 -20.02 12.40
N ARG A 290 2.96 -19.88 11.11
CA ARG A 290 3.92 -20.65 10.34
C ARG A 290 5.06 -19.75 9.88
N TYR A 291 6.28 -20.17 10.10
CA TYR A 291 7.49 -19.55 9.59
C TYR A 291 8.26 -20.55 8.74
N GLY A 292 8.31 -20.35 7.42
CA GLY A 292 8.77 -21.38 6.51
C GLY A 292 7.95 -22.65 6.67
N ASP A 293 8.59 -23.77 7.00
CA ASP A 293 7.94 -25.07 7.22
C ASP A 293 7.61 -25.36 8.69
N LYS A 294 7.90 -24.44 9.60
CA LYS A 294 7.75 -24.65 11.05
C LYS A 294 6.52 -23.94 11.58
N PHE A 295 5.72 -24.65 12.39
CA PHE A 295 4.67 -24.04 13.17
C PHE A 295 5.21 -23.59 14.53
N LEU A 296 4.89 -22.37 14.90
CA LEU A 296 5.14 -21.76 16.19
C LEU A 296 3.78 -21.51 16.85
N GLU A 297 3.64 -21.91 18.12
CA GLU A 297 2.40 -21.80 18.88
C GLU A 297 2.59 -20.93 20.13
N SER A 298 1.50 -20.39 20.64
CA SER A 298 1.48 -19.55 21.83
C SER A 298 2.49 -18.39 21.74
N GLY A 299 2.63 -17.83 20.52
CA GLY A 299 3.53 -16.72 20.26
C GLY A 299 3.11 -15.45 21.00
N MET A 300 4.04 -14.83 21.69
CA MET A 300 3.87 -13.53 22.36
C MET A 300 5.06 -12.64 22.03
N ILE A 301 4.76 -11.40 21.68
CA ILE A 301 5.75 -10.37 21.41
C ILE A 301 5.43 -9.17 22.31
N LEU A 302 6.44 -8.64 22.98
CA LEU A 302 6.36 -7.38 23.71
C LEU A 302 7.60 -6.57 23.39
N CYS A 303 7.41 -5.38 22.83
CA CYS A 303 8.46 -4.38 22.65
C CYS A 303 8.03 -3.10 23.35
N GLU A 304 8.83 -2.58 24.27
CA GLU A 304 8.51 -1.38 25.03
C GLU A 304 9.75 -0.68 25.57
N ASN A 305 9.59 0.56 25.94
CA ASN A 305 10.64 1.35 26.57
C ASN A 305 10.13 2.08 27.83
N PRO A 306 9.84 1.37 28.92
CA PRO A 306 9.20 1.93 30.12
C PRO A 306 10.05 2.94 30.89
N GLY A 307 11.33 3.03 30.64
CA GLY A 307 12.25 3.92 31.31
C GLY A 307 13.41 4.36 30.43
N ASP A 308 14.61 4.12 30.89
CA ASP A 308 15.87 4.42 30.21
C ASP A 308 16.41 3.26 29.36
N LYS A 309 15.63 2.18 29.26
CA LYS A 309 15.99 0.98 28.49
C LYS A 309 14.91 0.63 27.48
N PHE A 310 15.32 0.06 26.37
CA PHE A 310 14.42 -0.62 25.45
C PHE A 310 14.37 -2.10 25.79
N HIS A 311 13.17 -2.67 25.85
CA HIS A 311 12.93 -4.08 26.11
C HIS A 311 12.21 -4.72 24.93
N ALA A 312 12.71 -5.86 24.50
CA ALA A 312 12.03 -6.74 23.56
C ALA A 312 11.97 -8.15 24.12
N ARG A 313 10.77 -8.72 24.14
CA ARG A 313 10.52 -10.08 24.60
C ARG A 313 9.72 -10.84 23.55
N VAL A 314 10.23 -12.01 23.18
CA VAL A 314 9.55 -12.93 22.28
C VAL A 314 9.45 -14.28 22.97
N ARG A 315 8.25 -14.87 22.98
CA ARG A 315 8.01 -16.21 23.49
C ARG A 315 7.22 -17.00 22.47
N PHE A 316 7.54 -18.27 22.32
CA PHE A 316 6.75 -19.20 21.53
C PHE A 316 6.98 -20.63 22.00
N SER A 317 6.06 -21.51 21.61
CA SER A 317 6.22 -22.93 21.79
C SER A 317 6.06 -23.66 20.46
N ASN A 318 6.62 -24.86 20.38
CA ASN A 318 6.37 -25.77 19.28
C ASN A 318 5.87 -27.08 19.89
N ARG A 319 4.59 -27.40 19.70
CA ARG A 319 3.98 -28.64 20.19
C ARG A 319 4.30 -29.79 19.26
N LYS A 320 4.73 -30.91 19.86
CA LYS A 320 4.91 -32.19 19.19
C LYS A 320 4.12 -33.26 19.96
N PRO A 321 3.79 -34.41 19.35
CA PRO A 321 3.12 -35.49 20.05
C PRO A 321 3.84 -35.93 21.33
N GLU A 322 5.19 -35.78 21.36
CA GLU A 322 6.07 -36.21 22.45
C GLU A 322 6.27 -35.13 23.53
N GLY A 323 5.67 -33.96 23.38
CA GLY A 323 5.82 -32.83 24.28
C GLY A 323 6.02 -31.50 23.58
N SER A 324 6.08 -30.41 24.31
CA SER A 324 6.31 -29.06 23.76
C SER A 324 7.75 -28.60 23.97
N ILE A 325 8.27 -27.85 23.02
CA ILE A 325 9.49 -27.06 23.18
C ILE A 325 9.06 -25.60 23.38
N ASN A 326 9.49 -24.98 24.49
CA ASN A 326 9.23 -23.60 24.78
C ASN A 326 10.53 -22.81 24.58
N VAL A 327 10.41 -21.65 23.94
CA VAL A 327 11.54 -20.76 23.70
C VAL A 327 11.15 -19.34 24.14
N SER A 328 12.04 -18.65 24.84
CA SER A 328 11.89 -17.25 25.16
C SER A 328 13.20 -16.49 24.87
N LEU A 329 13.07 -15.39 24.17
CA LEU A 329 14.13 -14.42 23.94
C LEU A 329 13.75 -13.13 24.69
N ASP A 330 14.63 -12.70 25.58
CA ASP A 330 14.56 -11.41 26.24
C ASP A 330 15.79 -10.58 25.80
N ALA A 331 15.54 -9.35 25.32
CA ALA A 331 16.59 -8.42 24.94
C ALA A 331 16.37 -7.07 25.60
N GLN A 332 17.43 -6.46 26.09
CA GLN A 332 17.43 -5.11 26.64
C GLN A 332 18.55 -4.30 25.98
N ALA A 333 18.24 -3.08 25.56
CA ALA A 333 19.20 -2.16 24.98
C ALA A 333 19.29 -0.87 25.80
N LYS A 334 20.52 -0.43 26.06
CA LYS A 334 20.84 0.83 26.74
C LYS A 334 22.33 1.18 26.48
N ASP A 335 22.61 2.44 26.18
CA ASP A 335 23.98 2.97 26.09
C ASP A 335 24.90 2.11 25.20
N ASP A 336 24.42 1.81 23.98
CA ASP A 336 25.10 0.94 22.98
C ASP A 336 25.32 -0.52 23.43
N LEU A 337 24.77 -0.92 24.56
CA LEU A 337 24.85 -2.29 25.06
C LEU A 337 23.51 -3.00 24.84
N ILE A 338 23.52 -4.11 24.08
CA ILE A 338 22.40 -5.04 23.98
C ILE A 338 22.70 -6.28 24.82
N GLN A 339 21.89 -6.53 25.82
CA GLN A 339 21.91 -7.76 26.61
C GLN A 339 20.80 -8.67 26.14
N THR A 340 21.12 -9.90 25.77
CA THR A 340 20.16 -10.90 25.31
C THR A 340 20.22 -12.14 26.19
N SER A 341 19.05 -12.75 26.40
CA SER A 341 18.92 -14.04 27.09
C SER A 341 17.95 -14.92 26.30
N LEU A 342 18.45 -15.98 25.72
CA LEU A 342 17.67 -17.02 25.06
C LEU A 342 17.52 -18.19 26.01
N ASN A 343 16.29 -18.55 26.37
CA ASN A 343 15.99 -19.71 27.21
C ASN A 343 15.15 -20.68 26.39
N TRP A 344 15.41 -21.97 26.52
CA TRP A 344 14.62 -23.03 25.92
C TRP A 344 14.47 -24.21 26.87
N GLY A 345 13.41 -24.95 26.68
CA GLY A 345 13.15 -26.17 27.44
C GLY A 345 12.02 -26.96 26.82
N ASN A 346 11.93 -28.24 27.16
CA ASN A 346 10.86 -29.10 26.73
C ASN A 346 9.98 -29.55 27.91
N SER A 347 8.80 -30.08 27.60
CA SER A 347 7.85 -30.66 28.56
C SER A 347 7.55 -32.13 28.23
N SER A 348 8.56 -32.90 27.80
CA SER A 348 8.43 -34.35 27.52
C SER A 348 8.92 -35.20 28.69
N ALA A 349 8.78 -36.52 28.60
CA ALA A 349 9.22 -37.48 29.62
C ALA A 349 10.75 -37.34 29.91
N VAL A 350 11.54 -37.06 28.88
CA VAL A 350 12.94 -36.68 29.04
C VAL A 350 13.04 -35.15 28.95
N THR A 351 13.32 -34.51 30.08
CA THR A 351 13.42 -33.05 30.16
C THR A 351 14.82 -32.57 29.80
N TYR A 352 14.90 -31.53 28.98
CA TYR A 352 16.11 -30.77 28.75
C TYR A 352 15.78 -29.28 28.74
N SER A 353 16.73 -28.48 29.16
CA SER A 353 16.62 -27.02 29.10
C SER A 353 17.99 -26.41 28.91
N GLY A 354 18.02 -25.18 28.41
CA GLY A 354 19.26 -24.45 28.25
C GLY A 354 19.01 -22.95 28.33
N LYS A 355 20.06 -22.23 28.60
CA LYS A 355 20.12 -20.76 28.61
C LYS A 355 21.38 -20.31 27.91
N LEU A 356 21.22 -19.37 26.98
CA LEU A 356 22.31 -18.63 26.38
C LEU A 356 22.12 -17.16 26.75
N ALA A 357 23.16 -16.55 27.33
CA ALA A 357 23.18 -15.11 27.59
C ALA A 357 24.34 -14.48 26.82
N ALA A 358 24.08 -13.33 26.22
CA ALA A 358 25.08 -12.56 25.50
C ALA A 358 24.95 -11.08 25.82
N ALA A 359 26.07 -10.38 25.81
CA ALA A 359 26.13 -8.93 25.91
C ALA A 359 26.96 -8.42 24.71
N THR A 360 26.35 -7.60 23.89
CA THR A 360 26.98 -7.03 22.70
C THR A 360 27.07 -5.52 22.87
N HIS A 361 28.29 -5.01 22.90
CA HIS A 361 28.55 -3.57 22.97
C HIS A 361 28.94 -3.06 21.58
N PHE A 362 28.23 -2.07 21.10
CA PHE A 362 28.49 -1.43 19.81
C PHE A 362 29.43 -0.26 20.02
N ILE A 363 30.51 -0.21 19.27
CA ILE A 363 31.53 0.84 19.32
C ILE A 363 31.58 1.49 17.94
N ARG A 364 31.48 2.81 17.91
CA ARG A 364 31.67 3.56 16.67
C ARG A 364 33.16 3.68 16.38
N THR A 365 33.65 2.99 15.38
CA THR A 365 34.97 3.26 14.81
C THR A 365 34.87 4.49 13.92
N GLN A 366 35.68 5.51 14.17
CA GLN A 366 35.88 6.57 13.17
C GLN A 366 36.54 5.89 11.97
N ALA A 367 35.92 5.99 10.80
CA ALA A 367 36.63 5.67 9.58
C ALA A 367 37.80 6.69 9.48
N GLU A 368 39.02 6.22 9.42
CA GLU A 368 40.12 7.05 8.97
C GLU A 368 39.80 7.42 7.52
N ASP A 369 39.70 8.74 7.24
CA ASP A 369 39.53 9.33 5.92
C ASP A 369 40.68 8.95 4.95
#